data_3a937869d640c917446a07c26b3a550c
#
_entry.id   3a937869d640c917446a07c26b3a550c
#
_cell.length_a   1.000
_cell.length_b   1.000
_cell.length_c   1.000
_cell.angle_alpha   90.00
_cell.angle_beta   90.00
_cell.angle_gamma   90.00
#
_symmetry.space_group_name_H-M   'P 1'
#
loop_
_entity.id
_entity.type
_entity.pdbx_description
1 polymer ?
#
loop_
_entity_poly.entity_id
_entity_poly.type
_entity_poly.pdbx_seq_one_letter_code
_entity_poly.pdbx_strand_id
1 'polypeptide(L)'
;MARRLAKRALKYALVFSSPLPRAKETAQLIAGRLDSVEPGLLPEMGGVIGDRIFGQMRTLADWAEVLRERDEARNIASEQLATWAHIAMRVGEKDRILAISHGGIIELPAITLAQRLRTSLEGASFGYCEGVVITYAKGAPTKIEVVRV
;
A
#
# COMPACT_ATOMS: atom_id res chain seq x y z
N MET A 1 -18.59 -1.21 -6.67
CA MET A 1 -17.34 -1.44 -5.91
C MET A 1 -17.00 -0.27 -5.01
N ALA A 2 -16.78 0.93 -5.49
CA ALA A 2 -16.60 2.15 -4.68
C ALA A 2 -17.72 2.35 -3.63
N ARG A 3 -18.96 1.93 -3.91
CA ARG A 3 -20.09 2.02 -2.97
C ARG A 3 -19.95 1.20 -1.68
N ARG A 4 -19.15 0.12 -1.64
CA ARG A 4 -18.95 -0.68 -0.42
C ARG A 4 -17.93 -0.03 0.52
N LEU A 5 -16.87 0.57 0.00
CA LEU A 5 -15.91 1.34 0.79
C LEU A 5 -16.51 2.68 1.24
N ALA A 6 -17.30 3.34 0.37
CA ALA A 6 -18.06 4.54 0.73
C ALA A 6 -19.17 4.28 1.77
N LYS A 7 -19.78 3.08 1.80
CA LYS A 7 -20.80 2.71 2.81
C LYS A 7 -20.27 2.62 4.24
N ARG A 8 -18.95 2.53 4.46
CA ARG A 8 -18.35 2.54 5.80
C ARG A 8 -18.15 3.94 6.37
N ALA A 9 -18.63 5.00 5.75
CA ALA A 9 -18.54 6.39 6.25
C ALA A 9 -17.20 6.71 6.95
N LEU A 10 -16.10 6.13 6.43
CA LEU A 10 -14.78 6.35 6.99
C LEU A 10 -14.37 7.76 6.64
N LYS A 11 -14.34 8.62 7.65
CA LYS A 11 -13.78 9.96 7.49
C LYS A 11 -12.25 9.82 7.45
N TYR A 12 -11.67 10.19 6.33
CA TYR A 12 -10.22 10.31 6.19
C TYR A 12 -9.82 11.75 6.51
N ALA A 13 -8.78 11.95 7.32
CA ALA A 13 -8.22 13.27 7.58
C ALA A 13 -7.47 13.79 6.34
N LEU A 14 -6.72 12.89 5.68
CA LEU A 14 -6.02 13.18 4.42
C LEU A 14 -6.20 12.04 3.42
N VAL A 15 -6.19 12.40 2.14
CA VAL A 15 -6.28 11.48 1.01
C VAL A 15 -5.12 11.74 0.06
N PHE A 16 -4.27 10.74 -0.09
CA PHE A 16 -3.10 10.74 -0.97
C PHE A 16 -3.31 9.81 -2.17
N SER A 17 -2.68 10.13 -3.28
CA SER A 17 -2.54 9.18 -4.39
C SER A 17 -1.16 9.28 -5.03
N SER A 18 -0.76 8.20 -5.71
CA SER A 18 0.33 8.26 -6.67
C SER A 18 0.01 9.24 -7.81
N PRO A 19 1.02 9.69 -8.59
CA PRO A 19 0.79 10.64 -9.68
C PRO A 19 -0.04 10.10 -10.85
N LEU A 20 -0.24 8.78 -10.96
CA LEU A 20 -0.96 8.21 -12.10
C LEU A 20 -2.46 8.55 -12.09
N PRO A 21 -3.05 8.87 -13.26
CA PRO A 21 -4.46 9.26 -13.37
C PRO A 21 -5.42 8.27 -12.71
N ARG A 22 -5.26 6.97 -12.95
CA ARG A 22 -6.11 5.92 -12.37
C ARG A 22 -6.13 5.91 -10.84
N ALA A 23 -4.98 6.24 -10.20
CA ALA A 23 -4.91 6.32 -8.73
C ALA A 23 -5.64 7.56 -8.20
N LYS A 24 -5.50 8.70 -8.87
CA LYS A 24 -6.22 9.94 -8.55
C LYS A 24 -7.72 9.76 -8.67
N GLU A 25 -8.19 9.15 -9.77
CA GLU A 25 -9.61 8.83 -9.97
C GLU A 25 -10.14 7.89 -8.88
N THR A 26 -9.37 6.86 -8.53
CA THR A 26 -9.73 5.94 -7.46
C THR A 26 -9.87 6.66 -6.11
N ALA A 27 -8.94 7.56 -5.78
CA ALA A 27 -9.01 8.37 -4.56
C ALA A 27 -10.29 9.22 -4.53
N GLN A 28 -10.62 9.89 -5.62
CA GLN A 28 -11.84 10.69 -5.76
C GLN A 28 -13.11 9.85 -5.65
N LEU A 29 -13.13 8.65 -6.27
CA LEU A 29 -14.28 7.75 -6.21
C LEU A 29 -14.54 7.20 -4.80
N ILE A 30 -13.47 6.92 -4.04
CA ILE A 30 -13.58 6.36 -2.68
C ILE A 30 -13.88 7.44 -1.65
N ALA A 31 -13.15 8.56 -1.68
CA ALA A 31 -13.17 9.57 -0.64
C ALA A 31 -13.92 10.86 -1.03
N GLY A 32 -14.30 11.01 -2.28
CA GLY A 32 -14.92 12.24 -2.81
C GLY A 32 -13.94 13.40 -2.99
N ARG A 33 -12.65 13.19 -2.71
CA ARG A 33 -11.60 14.21 -2.83
C ARG A 33 -10.22 13.61 -2.97
N LEU A 34 -9.26 14.44 -3.33
CA LEU A 34 -7.82 14.16 -3.29
C LEU A 34 -7.13 15.38 -2.67
N ASP A 35 -6.40 15.19 -1.59
CA ASP A 35 -5.74 16.28 -0.88
C ASP A 35 -4.30 16.49 -1.36
N SER A 36 -3.59 15.41 -1.71
CA SER A 36 -2.20 15.50 -2.17
C SER A 36 -1.81 14.36 -3.09
N VAL A 37 -0.92 14.66 -4.02
CA VAL A 37 -0.22 13.68 -4.86
C VAL A 37 1.14 13.42 -4.24
N GLU A 38 1.44 12.15 -3.96
CA GLU A 38 2.70 11.71 -3.37
C GLU A 38 3.49 10.88 -4.40
N PRO A 39 4.53 11.45 -5.02
CA PRO A 39 5.34 10.75 -6.01
C PRO A 39 5.99 9.47 -5.45
N GLY A 40 6.32 9.45 -4.18
CA GLY A 40 6.89 8.28 -3.51
C GLY A 40 5.97 7.06 -3.47
N LEU A 41 4.66 7.20 -3.75
CA LEU A 41 3.73 6.08 -3.91
C LEU A 41 3.83 5.38 -5.28
N LEU A 42 4.70 5.87 -6.16
CA LEU A 42 5.04 5.28 -7.45
C LEU A 42 6.58 5.23 -7.60
N PRO A 43 7.26 4.30 -6.92
CA PRO A 43 8.71 4.16 -7.08
C PRO A 43 9.05 3.73 -8.50
N GLU A 44 10.24 4.08 -8.96
CA GLU A 44 10.80 3.51 -10.18
C GLU A 44 11.04 2.02 -9.97
N MET A 45 10.21 1.22 -10.61
CA MET A 45 10.34 -0.23 -10.64
C MET A 45 11.35 -0.60 -11.72
N GLY A 46 12.62 -0.28 -11.53
CA GLY A 46 13.68 -0.61 -12.49
C GLY A 46 13.67 -2.09 -12.87
N GLY A 47 14.03 -2.40 -14.10
CA GLY A 47 14.06 -3.66 -14.87
C GLY A 47 13.91 -5.05 -14.23
N VAL A 48 13.97 -5.16 -12.90
CA VAL A 48 13.93 -6.41 -12.14
C VAL A 48 12.50 -6.80 -11.76
N ILE A 49 11.62 -5.84 -11.57
CA ILE A 49 10.20 -6.07 -11.31
C ILE A 49 9.42 -5.61 -12.56
N GLY A 50 9.93 -5.95 -13.72
CA GLY A 50 9.27 -5.69 -14.98
C GLY A 50 8.04 -6.58 -15.18
N ASP A 51 7.29 -6.30 -16.25
CA ASP A 51 6.03 -6.98 -16.61
C ASP A 51 6.06 -8.52 -16.49
N ARG A 52 7.24 -9.13 -16.66
CA ARG A 52 7.41 -10.58 -16.52
C ARG A 52 7.19 -11.09 -15.10
N ILE A 53 7.62 -10.35 -14.08
CA ILE A 53 7.45 -10.76 -12.68
C ILE A 53 6.02 -10.48 -12.25
N PHE A 54 5.50 -9.28 -12.54
CA PHE A 54 4.12 -8.92 -12.23
C PHE A 54 3.09 -9.92 -12.79
N GLY A 55 3.27 -10.35 -14.02
CA GLY A 55 2.37 -11.29 -14.69
C GLY A 55 2.35 -12.70 -14.07
N GLN A 56 3.34 -13.05 -13.25
CA GLN A 56 3.50 -14.38 -12.65
C GLN A 56 3.06 -14.44 -11.19
N MET A 57 3.01 -13.30 -10.49
CA MET A 57 2.66 -13.24 -9.07
C MET A 57 1.16 -13.46 -8.86
N ARG A 58 0.80 -14.56 -8.22
CA ARG A 58 -0.59 -14.95 -7.93
C ARG A 58 -0.93 -14.78 -6.46
N THR A 59 0.05 -14.95 -5.59
CA THR A 59 -0.13 -14.98 -4.14
C THR A 59 0.85 -14.03 -3.44
N LEU A 60 0.54 -13.71 -2.19
CA LEU A 60 1.47 -12.97 -1.32
C LEU A 60 2.74 -13.79 -1.02
N ALA A 61 2.65 -15.12 -1.08
CA ALA A 61 3.81 -15.99 -0.94
C ALA A 61 4.79 -15.84 -2.11
N ASP A 62 4.29 -15.66 -3.35
CA ASP A 62 5.15 -15.41 -4.51
C ASP A 62 5.93 -14.11 -4.34
N TRP A 63 5.30 -13.06 -3.84
CA TRP A 63 5.96 -11.78 -3.52
C TRP A 63 6.99 -11.92 -2.38
N ALA A 64 6.71 -12.74 -1.38
CA ALA A 64 7.66 -13.04 -0.32
C ALA A 64 8.92 -13.75 -0.85
N GLU A 65 8.78 -14.61 -1.86
CA GLU A 65 9.91 -15.22 -2.57
C GLU A 65 10.77 -14.16 -3.28
N VAL A 66 10.15 -13.26 -4.03
CA VAL A 66 10.84 -12.15 -4.70
C VAL A 66 11.64 -11.30 -3.69
N LEU A 67 11.06 -11.01 -2.52
CA LEU A 67 11.76 -10.30 -1.44
C LEU A 67 12.97 -11.07 -0.91
N ARG A 68 12.91 -12.40 -0.82
CA ARG A 68 14.04 -13.22 -0.39
C ARG A 68 15.19 -13.23 -1.40
N GLU A 69 14.86 -13.29 -2.68
CA GLU A 69 15.83 -13.49 -3.75
C GLU A 69 16.45 -12.21 -4.29
N ARG A 70 15.78 -11.05 -4.14
CA ARG A 70 16.15 -9.81 -4.84
C ARG A 70 16.35 -8.63 -3.92
N ASP A 71 17.57 -8.09 -3.92
CA ASP A 71 17.92 -6.86 -3.16
C ASP A 71 17.09 -5.66 -3.58
N GLU A 72 16.81 -5.53 -4.87
CA GLU A 72 16.03 -4.42 -5.41
C GLU A 72 14.59 -4.41 -4.87
N ALA A 73 13.96 -5.59 -4.72
CA ALA A 73 12.65 -5.70 -4.11
C ALA A 73 12.68 -5.26 -2.64
N ARG A 74 13.74 -5.62 -1.91
CA ARG A 74 13.94 -5.17 -0.52
C ARG A 74 14.15 -3.66 -0.44
N ASN A 75 14.87 -3.06 -1.37
CA ASN A 75 15.08 -1.62 -1.44
C ASN A 75 13.76 -0.89 -1.69
N ILE A 76 12.98 -1.33 -2.68
CA ILE A 76 11.65 -0.77 -2.97
C ILE A 76 10.74 -0.89 -1.74
N ALA A 77 10.70 -2.04 -1.08
CA ALA A 77 9.92 -2.23 0.13
C ALA A 77 10.32 -1.25 1.24
N SER A 78 11.62 -1.03 1.43
CA SER A 78 12.15 -0.09 2.44
C SER A 78 11.80 1.36 2.12
N GLU A 79 11.93 1.78 0.87
CA GLU A 79 11.54 3.12 0.41
C GLU A 79 10.05 3.37 0.59
N GLN A 80 9.21 2.37 0.24
CA GLN A 80 7.77 2.46 0.43
C GLN A 80 7.37 2.55 1.90
N LEU A 81 8.01 1.78 2.78
CA LEU A 81 7.76 1.86 4.21
C LEU A 81 8.15 3.23 4.79
N ALA A 82 9.23 3.84 4.30
CA ALA A 82 9.62 5.20 4.67
C ALA A 82 8.58 6.23 4.19
N THR A 83 8.09 6.10 2.96
CA THR A 83 7.01 6.94 2.41
C THR A 83 5.73 6.81 3.23
N TRP A 84 5.32 5.59 3.57
CA TRP A 84 4.14 5.35 4.39
C TRP A 84 4.26 5.94 5.79
N ALA A 85 5.42 5.80 6.42
CA ALA A 85 5.69 6.41 7.72
C ALA A 85 5.63 7.95 7.64
N HIS A 86 6.22 8.54 6.62
CA HIS A 86 6.16 9.99 6.38
C HIS A 86 4.71 10.48 6.21
N ILE A 87 3.90 9.79 5.42
CA ILE A 87 2.48 10.09 5.24
C ILE A 87 1.73 9.98 6.58
N ALA A 88 1.98 8.90 7.33
CA ALA A 88 1.31 8.67 8.61
C ALA A 88 1.57 9.77 9.65
N MET A 89 2.76 10.38 9.62
CA MET A 89 3.11 11.50 10.52
C MET A 89 2.40 12.82 10.21
N ARG A 90 1.69 12.91 9.09
CA ARG A 90 0.97 14.13 8.66
C ARG A 90 -0.34 14.37 9.42
N VAL A 91 -0.79 13.44 10.23
CA VAL A 91 -2.05 13.48 10.97
C VAL A 91 -1.87 13.06 12.43
N GLY A 92 -2.89 13.31 13.27
CA GLY A 92 -2.90 12.87 14.66
C GLY A 92 -3.16 11.39 14.84
N GLU A 93 -2.92 10.85 16.04
CA GLU A 93 -3.02 9.41 16.36
C GLU A 93 -4.41 8.79 16.13
N LYS A 94 -5.48 9.60 16.19
CA LYS A 94 -6.85 9.13 15.98
C LYS A 94 -7.34 9.30 14.54
N ASP A 95 -6.53 9.91 13.71
CA ASP A 95 -6.89 10.22 12.34
C ASP A 95 -6.63 9.04 11.41
N ARG A 96 -7.31 9.06 10.27
CA ARG A 96 -7.16 8.07 9.21
C ARG A 96 -6.70 8.73 7.93
N ILE A 97 -5.82 8.05 7.24
CA ILE A 97 -5.35 8.43 5.91
C ILE A 97 -5.77 7.37 4.91
N LEU A 98 -6.17 7.81 3.73
CA LEU A 98 -6.27 6.96 2.56
C LEU A 98 -5.09 7.27 1.64
N ALA A 99 -4.33 6.24 1.27
CA ALA A 99 -3.26 6.35 0.28
C ALA A 99 -3.52 5.36 -0.85
N ILE A 100 -3.59 5.85 -2.08
CA ILE A 100 -3.83 5.03 -3.28
C ILE A 100 -2.52 4.86 -4.05
N SER A 101 -2.12 3.62 -4.19
CA SER A 101 -0.94 3.20 -4.93
C SER A 101 -1.31 2.09 -5.93
N HIS A 102 -0.45 1.12 -6.18
CA HIS A 102 -0.62 0.13 -7.24
C HIS A 102 -0.28 -1.27 -6.74
N GLY A 103 -0.95 -2.27 -7.32
CA GLY A 103 -0.59 -3.68 -7.14
C GLY A 103 0.88 -3.94 -7.52
N GLY A 104 1.52 -4.87 -6.84
CA GLY A 104 2.95 -5.13 -6.91
C GLY A 104 3.81 -4.19 -6.06
N ILE A 105 3.46 -2.91 -6.02
CA ILE A 105 4.15 -1.92 -5.18
C ILE A 105 3.72 -2.05 -3.72
N ILE A 106 2.43 -2.35 -3.47
CA ILE A 106 1.88 -2.46 -2.11
C ILE A 106 2.31 -3.77 -1.44
N GLU A 107 2.38 -4.86 -2.17
CA GLU A 107 2.69 -6.20 -1.64
C GLU A 107 4.06 -6.25 -0.98
N LEU A 108 5.09 -5.69 -1.62
CA LEU A 108 6.47 -5.74 -1.12
C LEU A 108 6.62 -5.10 0.28
N PRO A 109 6.21 -3.84 0.51
CA PRO A 109 6.30 -3.23 1.83
C PRO A 109 5.32 -3.87 2.83
N ALA A 110 4.13 -4.31 2.39
CA ALA A 110 3.16 -4.96 3.28
C ALA A 110 3.72 -6.26 3.88
N ILE A 111 4.32 -7.12 3.05
CA ILE A 111 4.96 -8.36 3.50
C ILE A 111 6.16 -8.06 4.40
N THR A 112 7.01 -7.10 4.02
CA THR A 112 8.16 -6.69 4.82
C THR A 112 7.73 -6.17 6.19
N LEU A 113 6.67 -5.37 6.25
CA LEU A 113 6.13 -4.87 7.51
C LEU A 113 5.54 -5.98 8.37
N ALA A 114 4.79 -6.90 7.78
CA ALA A 114 4.24 -8.05 8.48
C ALA A 114 5.35 -8.87 9.15
N GLN A 115 6.45 -9.14 8.42
CA GLN A 115 7.61 -9.84 8.96
C GLN A 115 8.25 -9.10 10.14
N ARG A 116 8.38 -7.77 10.05
CA ARG A 116 8.89 -6.94 11.16
C ARG A 116 7.98 -6.98 12.38
N LEU A 117 6.67 -7.05 12.16
CA LEU A 117 5.66 -7.18 13.22
C LEU A 117 5.44 -8.63 13.69
N ARG A 118 6.25 -9.58 13.20
CA ARG A 118 6.16 -11.02 13.52
C ARG A 118 4.79 -11.61 13.23
N THR A 119 4.17 -11.18 12.14
CA THR A 119 2.94 -11.74 11.59
C THR A 119 3.15 -12.11 10.12
N SER A 120 2.20 -12.82 9.53
CA SER A 120 2.20 -13.18 8.11
C SER A 120 0.98 -12.60 7.41
N LEU A 121 1.13 -12.31 6.12
CA LEU A 121 0.04 -12.01 5.22
C LEU A 121 -0.09 -13.16 4.24
N GLU A 122 -1.31 -13.68 4.09
CA GLU A 122 -1.60 -14.85 3.26
C GLU A 122 -2.68 -14.54 2.22
N GLY A 123 -2.76 -15.39 1.21
CA GLY A 123 -3.78 -15.35 0.17
C GLY A 123 -3.27 -14.81 -1.17
N ALA A 124 -4.21 -14.44 -2.03
CA ALA A 124 -3.91 -13.91 -3.36
C ALA A 124 -3.19 -12.56 -3.30
N SER A 125 -2.46 -12.22 -4.36
CA SER A 125 -1.99 -10.85 -4.60
C SER A 125 -3.16 -9.87 -4.56
N PHE A 126 -2.88 -8.59 -4.27
CA PHE A 126 -3.93 -7.59 -4.19
C PHE A 126 -4.57 -7.31 -5.54
N GLY A 127 -5.89 -7.40 -5.57
CA GLY A 127 -6.72 -6.99 -6.69
C GLY A 127 -7.05 -5.49 -6.66
N TYR A 128 -7.96 -5.09 -7.56
CA TYR A 128 -8.43 -3.70 -7.60
C TYR A 128 -9.13 -3.31 -6.30
N CYS A 129 -8.74 -2.15 -5.75
CA CYS A 129 -9.26 -1.59 -4.49
C CYS A 129 -9.01 -2.48 -3.26
N GLU A 130 -8.08 -3.40 -3.34
CA GLU A 130 -7.57 -4.17 -2.22
C GLU A 130 -6.23 -3.60 -1.71
N GLY A 131 -5.84 -3.96 -0.51
CA GLY A 131 -4.59 -3.49 0.09
C GLY A 131 -4.50 -3.81 1.57
N VAL A 132 -3.93 -2.90 2.34
CA VAL A 132 -3.71 -3.09 3.77
C VAL A 132 -4.18 -1.89 4.60
N VAL A 133 -4.60 -2.17 5.82
CA VAL A 133 -4.73 -1.17 6.89
C VAL A 133 -3.55 -1.34 7.82
N ILE A 134 -2.86 -0.24 8.08
CA ILE A 134 -1.75 -0.19 9.02
C ILE A 134 -2.14 0.72 10.19
N THR A 135 -2.00 0.20 11.40
CA THR A 135 -2.18 0.98 12.61
C THR A 135 -0.84 1.49 13.10
N TYR A 136 -0.75 2.79 13.31
CA TYR A 136 0.42 3.46 13.91
C TYR A 136 0.10 3.89 15.33
N ALA A 137 1.06 3.74 16.24
CA ALA A 137 1.01 4.28 17.58
C ALA A 137 2.36 4.89 17.92
N LYS A 138 2.37 6.13 18.42
CA LYS A 138 3.60 6.87 18.76
C LYS A 138 4.63 6.90 17.61
N GLY A 139 4.14 7.08 16.38
CA GLY A 139 4.97 7.17 15.18
C GLY A 139 5.50 5.84 14.63
N ALA A 140 5.15 4.71 15.23
CA ALA A 140 5.56 3.38 14.77
C ALA A 140 4.37 2.51 14.36
N PRO A 141 4.51 1.67 13.33
CA PRO A 141 3.49 0.71 12.96
C PRO A 141 3.39 -0.39 14.01
N THR A 142 2.17 -0.72 14.42
CA THR A 142 1.89 -1.73 15.45
C THR A 142 1.05 -2.89 14.96
N LYS A 143 0.30 -2.71 13.86
CA LYS A 143 -0.56 -3.73 13.29
C LYS A 143 -0.67 -3.53 11.78
N ILE A 144 -0.82 -4.63 11.05
CA ILE A 144 -1.15 -4.65 9.63
C ILE A 144 -2.24 -5.68 9.37
N GLU A 145 -3.23 -5.32 8.56
CA GLU A 145 -4.37 -6.17 8.21
C GLU A 145 -4.68 -6.03 6.71
N VAL A 146 -4.99 -7.15 6.07
CA VAL A 146 -5.40 -7.17 4.66
C VAL A 146 -6.84 -6.69 4.51
N VAL A 147 -7.07 -5.86 3.51
CA VAL A 147 -8.42 -5.44 3.07
C VAL A 147 -8.73 -6.10 1.74
N ARG A 148 -9.82 -6.83 1.70
CA ARG A 148 -10.40 -7.46 0.49
C ARG A 148 -11.78 -6.86 0.20
N VAL A 149 -12.19 -6.87 -1.07
CA VAL A 149 -13.48 -6.35 -1.55
C VAL A 149 -14.35 -7.42 -2.18
#